data_3a183b80ea520d0ca8b604051fd3e8a1
#
_entry.id   3a183b80ea520d0ca8b604051fd3e8a1
#
_cell.length_a   1.000
_cell.length_b   1.000
_cell.length_c   1.000
_cell.angle_alpha   90.00
_cell.angle_beta   90.00
_cell.angle_gamma   90.00
#
_symmetry.space_group_name_H-M   'P 1'
#
loop_
_entity.id
_entity.type
_entity.pdbx_description
1 polymer ?
#
loop_
_entity_poly.entity_id
_entity_poly.type
_entity_poly.pdbx_seq_one_letter_code
_entity_poly.pdbx_strand_id
1 'polypeptide(L)'
;MESNIRFIFNPEHDLCLASGDVNFIPPAAAVRFAQEGKWIERFMRAPGGVQPGGGNAAGKIVPWGWNAVLKRKLMEEGWPLEVLPSDEELDFIRENSRRELAVELLERLQGAGVECLPAPATPATILPHTYRTIAHTLEEIESFLHQHRRVILKAPLSGSGKGIRFVTGELMETDRGWCRKTLQKQGAVIVERRMEIGQEFAMLFECTPAAERPYGNVAFRGYSMFYASNGAYKGNILASNEYIENTLSQWVPKGMLHKVQEKIARLLQEKLQGKYTGFIGVDQFICPHNGAMLYNPAMEINLRMTMGLIARNIYDYHKEEYTLGEGTHCFEPERGIILLPCSGLPQTLL
;
A
#
# COMPACT_ATOMS: atom_id res chain seq x y z
N MET A 1 25.17 -22.84 -6.76
CA MET A 1 25.26 -22.30 -5.39
C MET A 1 23.97 -21.58 -5.13
N GLU A 2 23.14 -22.07 -4.19
CA GLU A 2 21.94 -21.35 -3.77
C GLU A 2 22.37 -20.01 -3.17
N SER A 3 21.89 -18.92 -3.72
CA SER A 3 22.12 -17.59 -3.15
C SER A 3 21.53 -17.58 -1.74
N ASN A 4 22.34 -17.30 -0.71
CA ASN A 4 21.90 -17.23 0.68
C ASN A 4 21.06 -15.97 0.88
N ILE A 5 19.75 -16.06 0.59
CA ILE A 5 18.79 -14.95 0.70
C ILE A 5 18.09 -15.06 2.05
N ARG A 6 18.17 -14.02 2.87
CA ARG A 6 17.44 -13.90 4.13
C ARG A 6 16.21 -13.03 3.93
N PHE A 7 15.02 -13.61 4.10
CA PHE A 7 13.76 -12.87 4.16
C PHE A 7 13.52 -12.43 5.61
N ILE A 8 12.98 -11.23 5.78
CA ILE A 8 12.66 -10.66 7.10
C ILE A 8 11.25 -10.06 7.07
N PHE A 9 10.35 -10.67 7.81
CA PHE A 9 9.01 -10.12 8.03
C PHE A 9 9.05 -9.11 9.18
N ASN A 10 9.13 -7.81 8.85
CA ASN A 10 9.16 -6.69 9.79
C ASN A 10 7.96 -5.74 9.55
N PRO A 11 6.72 -6.18 9.88
CA PRO A 11 5.49 -5.42 9.61
C PRO A 11 5.38 -4.12 10.42
N GLU A 12 6.20 -3.94 11.44
CA GLU A 12 6.35 -2.68 12.19
C GLU A 12 7.06 -1.57 11.40
N HIS A 13 7.46 -1.85 10.16
CA HIS A 13 8.18 -0.92 9.27
C HIS A 13 7.58 0.48 9.23
N ASP A 14 6.26 0.60 9.02
CA ASP A 14 5.59 1.90 8.92
C ASP A 14 5.66 2.68 10.24
N LEU A 15 5.66 2.01 11.39
CA LEU A 15 5.85 2.65 12.70
C LEU A 15 7.28 3.17 12.86
N CYS A 16 8.27 2.43 12.37
CA CYS A 16 9.67 2.86 12.35
C CYS A 16 9.86 4.09 11.47
N LEU A 17 9.25 4.12 10.26
CA LEU A 17 9.28 5.29 9.39
C LEU A 17 8.61 6.51 10.04
N ALA A 18 7.45 6.31 10.68
CA ALA A 18 6.71 7.38 11.36
C ALA A 18 7.45 7.96 12.56
N SER A 19 8.22 7.14 13.26
CA SER A 19 9.09 7.60 14.35
C SER A 19 10.24 8.46 13.83
N GLY A 20 10.94 8.00 12.80
CA GLY A 20 12.18 8.61 12.29
C GLY A 20 13.39 8.47 13.22
N ASP A 21 13.23 7.78 14.35
CA ASP A 21 14.31 7.55 15.32
C ASP A 21 14.91 6.15 15.12
N VAL A 22 16.21 6.09 14.86
CA VAL A 22 16.96 4.83 14.70
C VAL A 22 16.92 3.95 15.98
N ASN A 23 16.71 4.56 17.14
CA ASN A 23 16.57 3.87 18.43
C ASN A 23 15.10 3.56 18.78
N PHE A 24 14.17 3.77 17.87
CA PHE A 24 12.76 3.50 18.13
C PHE A 24 12.53 2.04 18.49
N ILE A 25 11.80 1.83 19.58
CA ILE A 25 11.36 0.51 20.03
C ILE A 25 9.89 0.35 19.64
N PRO A 26 9.55 -0.53 18.69
CA PRO A 26 8.18 -0.78 18.31
C PRO A 26 7.33 -1.27 19.49
N PRO A 27 6.03 -0.96 19.51
CA PRO A 27 5.13 -1.48 20.55
C PRO A 27 5.14 -3.00 20.65
N ALA A 28 5.03 -3.56 21.86
CA ALA A 28 5.08 -5.01 22.08
C ALA A 28 4.10 -5.81 21.20
N ALA A 29 2.91 -5.25 20.90
CA ALA A 29 1.95 -5.89 20.01
C ALA A 29 2.48 -6.03 18.58
N ALA A 30 3.20 -5.03 18.05
CA ALA A 30 3.79 -5.07 16.72
C ALA A 30 4.95 -6.07 16.65
N VAL A 31 5.80 -6.12 17.70
CA VAL A 31 6.89 -7.10 17.82
C VAL A 31 6.32 -8.52 17.87
N ARG A 32 5.27 -8.74 18.65
CA ARG A 32 4.60 -10.05 18.74
C ARG A 32 4.02 -10.45 17.38
N PHE A 33 3.34 -9.56 16.69
CA PHE A 33 2.81 -9.84 15.35
C PHE A 33 3.92 -10.21 14.35
N ALA A 34 5.08 -9.55 14.42
CA ALA A 34 6.24 -9.91 13.60
C ALA A 34 6.76 -11.33 13.92
N GLN A 35 6.79 -11.70 15.20
CA GLN A 35 7.24 -13.02 15.64
C GLN A 35 6.26 -14.13 15.25
N GLU A 36 4.97 -13.95 15.53
CA GLU A 36 3.91 -14.89 15.20
C GLU A 36 3.71 -15.02 13.67
N GLY A 37 3.89 -13.93 12.93
CA GLY A 37 3.79 -13.86 11.47
C GLY A 37 5.05 -14.31 10.71
N LYS A 38 6.10 -14.78 11.38
CA LYS A 38 7.36 -15.18 10.72
C LYS A 38 7.17 -16.22 9.61
N TRP A 39 6.18 -17.07 9.72
CA TRP A 39 5.82 -18.06 8.70
C TRP A 39 5.46 -17.43 7.33
N ILE A 40 5.10 -16.13 7.30
CA ILE A 40 4.82 -15.37 6.08
C ILE A 40 6.08 -15.23 5.21
N GLU A 41 7.28 -15.28 5.80
CA GLU A 41 8.56 -15.21 5.09
C GLU A 41 8.66 -16.29 3.98
N ARG A 42 8.00 -17.42 4.15
CA ARG A 42 7.88 -18.45 3.12
C ARG A 42 7.28 -17.95 1.81
N PHE A 43 6.32 -17.03 1.89
CA PHE A 43 5.58 -16.49 0.76
C PHE A 43 6.15 -15.16 0.26
N MET A 44 7.18 -14.61 0.90
CA MET A 44 7.91 -13.45 0.41
C MET A 44 8.79 -13.80 -0.80
N ARG A 45 8.98 -15.09 -1.07
CA ARG A 45 9.79 -15.62 -2.17
C ARG A 45 8.92 -16.00 -3.36
N ALA A 46 9.27 -15.51 -4.57
CA ALA A 46 8.76 -16.06 -5.82
C ALA A 46 9.67 -17.20 -6.27
N PRO A 47 9.17 -18.43 -6.51
CA PRO A 47 9.97 -19.52 -7.05
C PRO A 47 10.52 -19.14 -8.42
N GLY A 48 11.83 -19.28 -8.62
CA GLY A 48 12.49 -18.96 -9.89
C GLY A 48 12.55 -17.47 -10.28
N GLY A 49 12.04 -16.58 -9.42
CA GLY A 49 12.04 -15.15 -9.67
C GLY A 49 13.40 -14.52 -9.48
N VAL A 50 13.78 -13.63 -10.39
CA VAL A 50 14.89 -12.70 -10.20
C VAL A 50 14.50 -11.79 -9.04
N GLN A 51 15.16 -11.99 -7.89
CA GLN A 51 14.95 -11.12 -6.74
C GLN A 51 15.48 -9.71 -7.07
N PRO A 52 14.80 -8.63 -6.65
CA PRO A 52 15.27 -7.28 -6.89
C PRO A 52 16.70 -7.09 -6.33
N GLY A 53 17.63 -6.63 -7.16
CA GLY A 53 19.02 -6.32 -6.81
C GLY A 53 20.00 -7.48 -6.99
N GLY A 54 21.08 -7.22 -7.73
CA GLY A 54 22.18 -8.17 -8.01
C GLY A 54 22.85 -8.68 -6.74
N GLY A 55 23.06 -10.00 -6.68
CA GLY A 55 23.68 -10.63 -5.52
C GLY A 55 25.19 -10.62 -5.61
N ASN A 56 25.86 -10.15 -4.57
CA ASN A 56 27.26 -10.44 -4.29
C ASN A 56 27.37 -11.69 -3.40
N ALA A 57 28.55 -12.31 -3.34
CA ALA A 57 28.84 -13.52 -2.57
C ALA A 57 28.53 -13.43 -1.04
N ALA A 58 28.28 -12.23 -0.51
CA ALA A 58 28.03 -11.95 0.90
C ALA A 58 26.60 -12.25 1.40
N GLY A 59 25.71 -12.75 0.53
CA GLY A 59 24.29 -12.96 0.87
C GLY A 59 23.42 -11.74 0.52
N LYS A 60 22.11 -11.97 0.50
CA LYS A 60 21.11 -10.94 0.18
C LYS A 60 20.04 -10.88 1.27
N ILE A 61 19.63 -9.67 1.64
CA ILE A 61 18.56 -9.44 2.60
C ILE A 61 17.34 -8.86 1.84
N VAL A 62 16.18 -9.45 2.06
CA VAL A 62 14.91 -9.02 1.49
C VAL A 62 13.91 -8.82 2.64
N PRO A 63 13.82 -7.61 3.19
CA PRO A 63 12.88 -7.32 4.27
C PRO A 63 11.48 -7.04 3.73
N TRP A 64 10.50 -7.05 4.61
CA TRP A 64 9.19 -6.47 4.35
C TRP A 64 9.30 -5.00 3.92
N GLY A 65 10.11 -4.22 4.63
CA GLY A 65 10.47 -2.87 4.26
C GLY A 65 11.75 -2.39 4.95
N TRP A 66 12.58 -1.64 4.23
CA TRP A 66 13.81 -1.07 4.75
C TRP A 66 13.56 0.19 5.60
N ASN A 67 14.14 0.24 6.79
CA ASN A 67 14.13 1.40 7.68
C ASN A 67 15.41 1.42 8.55
N ALA A 68 15.67 2.57 9.19
CA ALA A 68 16.88 2.78 9.97
C ALA A 68 17.00 1.83 11.18
N VAL A 69 15.86 1.46 11.81
CA VAL A 69 15.85 0.52 12.95
C VAL A 69 16.30 -0.87 12.51
N LEU A 70 15.79 -1.35 11.37
CA LEU A 70 16.21 -2.66 10.82
C LEU A 70 17.68 -2.64 10.40
N LYS A 71 18.14 -1.58 9.71
CA LYS A 71 19.56 -1.43 9.34
C LYS A 71 20.46 -1.54 10.56
N ARG A 72 20.18 -0.77 11.64
CA ARG A 72 20.95 -0.82 12.88
C ARG A 72 20.99 -2.24 13.46
N LYS A 73 19.83 -2.91 13.55
CA LYS A 73 19.76 -4.29 14.06
C LYS A 73 20.65 -5.25 13.26
N LEU A 74 20.64 -5.14 11.93
CA LEU A 74 21.45 -5.98 11.06
C LEU A 74 22.95 -5.67 11.22
N MET A 75 23.33 -4.42 11.44
CA MET A 75 24.71 -4.04 11.76
C MET A 75 25.15 -4.66 13.09
N GLU A 76 24.30 -4.63 14.14
CA GLU A 76 24.55 -5.27 15.43
C GLU A 76 24.66 -6.81 15.30
N GLU A 77 23.95 -7.42 14.34
CA GLU A 77 24.07 -8.84 13.98
C GLU A 77 25.32 -9.17 13.15
N GLY A 78 26.13 -8.16 12.76
CA GLY A 78 27.39 -8.34 12.03
C GLY A 78 27.25 -8.40 10.51
N TRP A 79 26.13 -7.94 9.93
CA TRP A 79 25.97 -7.86 8.47
C TRP A 79 26.87 -6.77 7.87
N PRO A 80 27.56 -7.05 6.73
CA PRO A 80 28.41 -6.07 6.07
C PRO A 80 27.62 -4.86 5.58
N LEU A 81 28.20 -3.66 5.70
CA LEU A 81 27.55 -2.41 5.26
C LEU A 81 27.25 -2.39 3.76
N GLU A 82 28.02 -3.10 2.96
CA GLU A 82 27.91 -3.15 1.49
C GLU A 82 26.63 -3.85 1.03
N VAL A 83 25.96 -4.63 1.89
CA VAL A 83 24.69 -5.31 1.58
C VAL A 83 23.49 -4.62 2.23
N LEU A 84 23.74 -3.54 2.99
CA LEU A 84 22.71 -2.75 3.65
C LEU A 84 22.47 -1.43 2.86
N PRO A 85 21.26 -0.86 2.89
CA PRO A 85 21.00 0.41 2.23
C PRO A 85 21.78 1.55 2.89
N SER A 86 22.18 2.55 2.10
CA SER A 86 22.73 3.79 2.61
C SER A 86 21.71 4.60 3.42
N ASP A 87 22.14 5.61 4.16
CA ASP A 87 21.23 6.47 4.92
C ASP A 87 20.40 7.33 3.97
N GLU A 88 20.97 7.77 2.84
CA GLU A 88 20.25 8.50 1.78
C GLU A 88 19.14 7.66 1.15
N GLU A 89 19.37 6.34 0.95
CA GLU A 89 18.32 5.43 0.47
C GLU A 89 17.21 5.25 1.50
N LEU A 90 17.53 5.18 2.78
CA LEU A 90 16.54 5.08 3.86
C LEU A 90 15.71 6.36 4.01
N ASP A 91 16.36 7.53 3.92
CA ASP A 91 15.68 8.83 3.91
C ASP A 91 14.77 8.95 2.69
N PHE A 92 15.25 8.54 1.51
CA PHE A 92 14.45 8.51 0.29
C PHE A 92 13.20 7.62 0.44
N ILE A 93 13.35 6.42 1.00
CA ILE A 93 12.21 5.51 1.29
C ILE A 93 11.22 6.19 2.23
N ARG A 94 11.71 6.79 3.31
CA ARG A 94 10.88 7.46 4.30
C ARG A 94 10.08 8.62 3.71
N GLU A 95 10.74 9.48 2.93
CA GLU A 95 10.09 10.64 2.30
C GLU A 95 9.05 10.22 1.25
N ASN A 96 9.33 9.17 0.47
CA ASN A 96 8.40 8.68 -0.55
C ASN A 96 7.36 7.67 -0.02
N SER A 97 7.42 7.30 1.26
CA SER A 97 6.37 6.53 1.95
C SER A 97 5.30 7.43 2.60
N ARG A 98 5.42 8.76 2.47
CA ARG A 98 4.45 9.71 3.00
C ARG A 98 3.19 9.72 2.14
N ARG A 99 2.04 9.89 2.78
CA ARG A 99 0.72 9.91 2.10
C ARG A 99 0.56 11.03 1.09
N GLU A 100 1.37 12.07 1.18
CA GLU A 100 1.42 13.14 0.17
C GLU A 100 1.73 12.61 -1.23
N LEU A 101 2.52 11.54 -1.35
CA LEU A 101 2.80 10.92 -2.65
C LEU A 101 1.53 10.41 -3.33
N ALA A 102 0.59 9.85 -2.56
CA ALA A 102 -0.69 9.40 -3.12
C ALA A 102 -1.58 10.58 -3.54
N VAL A 103 -1.50 11.73 -2.85
CA VAL A 103 -2.19 12.97 -3.26
C VAL A 103 -1.63 13.46 -4.60
N GLU A 104 -0.31 13.61 -4.69
CA GLU A 104 0.39 14.00 -5.93
C GLU A 104 0.07 13.06 -7.09
N LEU A 105 0.08 11.76 -6.84
CA LEU A 105 -0.23 10.76 -7.87
C LEU A 105 -1.66 10.91 -8.41
N LEU A 106 -2.64 11.11 -7.54
CA LEU A 106 -4.04 11.29 -7.96
C LEU A 106 -4.20 12.56 -8.82
N GLU A 107 -3.59 13.67 -8.45
CA GLU A 107 -3.62 14.92 -9.22
C GLU A 107 -3.05 14.71 -10.63
N ARG A 108 -1.91 14.04 -10.73
CA ARG A 108 -1.26 13.73 -12.01
C ARG A 108 -2.05 12.73 -12.86
N LEU A 109 -2.77 11.80 -12.24
CA LEU A 109 -3.66 10.86 -12.93
C LEU A 109 -4.84 11.59 -13.59
N GLN A 110 -5.41 12.58 -12.91
CA GLN A 110 -6.51 13.39 -13.46
C GLN A 110 -6.08 14.30 -14.61
N GLY A 111 -4.94 15.01 -14.44
CA GLY A 111 -4.43 15.95 -15.43
C GLY A 111 -4.06 15.35 -16.79
N ALA A 112 -4.08 14.05 -16.93
CA ALA A 112 -3.64 13.33 -18.11
C ALA A 112 -4.76 12.64 -18.90
N GLY A 113 -6.00 13.11 -18.77
CA GLY A 113 -7.07 12.68 -19.66
C GLY A 113 -7.34 11.18 -19.61
N VAL A 114 -7.45 10.58 -18.43
CA VAL A 114 -8.04 9.25 -18.29
C VAL A 114 -9.55 9.40 -18.47
N GLU A 115 -9.97 9.73 -19.69
CA GLU A 115 -11.37 9.82 -20.04
C GLU A 115 -12.00 8.43 -20.09
N CYS A 116 -13.19 8.30 -19.50
CA CYS A 116 -13.99 7.09 -19.58
C CYS A 116 -14.43 6.87 -21.03
N LEU A 117 -14.05 5.73 -21.61
CA LEU A 117 -14.71 5.23 -22.82
C LEU A 117 -16.17 4.85 -22.46
N PRO A 118 -17.13 5.09 -23.33
CA PRO A 118 -18.52 4.74 -23.08
C PRO A 118 -18.65 3.22 -22.89
N ALA A 119 -19.11 2.81 -21.73
CA ALA A 119 -19.43 1.43 -21.39
C ALA A 119 -20.81 1.38 -20.71
N PRO A 120 -21.47 0.21 -20.60
CA PRO A 120 -22.87 0.12 -20.22
C PRO A 120 -23.14 0.74 -18.84
N ALA A 121 -24.21 1.49 -18.77
CA ALA A 121 -24.87 2.05 -17.58
C ALA A 121 -23.93 2.59 -16.47
N THR A 122 -23.36 3.79 -16.67
CA THR A 122 -22.54 4.55 -15.71
C THR A 122 -21.21 3.92 -15.28
N PRO A 123 -20.15 3.98 -16.12
CA PRO A 123 -18.82 3.59 -15.70
C PRO A 123 -18.32 4.47 -14.56
N ALA A 124 -17.48 3.88 -13.68
CA ALA A 124 -16.88 4.63 -12.58
C ALA A 124 -16.05 5.80 -13.10
N THR A 125 -16.24 6.97 -12.49
CA THR A 125 -15.46 8.17 -12.76
C THR A 125 -14.32 8.27 -11.75
N ILE A 126 -13.14 8.71 -12.17
CA ILE A 126 -12.05 8.98 -11.23
C ILE A 126 -12.48 10.03 -10.22
N LEU A 127 -12.28 9.73 -8.95
CA LEU A 127 -12.60 10.62 -7.85
C LEU A 127 -11.80 11.94 -8.00
N PRO A 128 -12.45 13.11 -7.93
CA PRO A 128 -11.76 14.39 -8.11
C PRO A 128 -10.70 14.61 -7.00
N HIS A 129 -9.55 15.19 -7.35
CA HIS A 129 -8.48 15.47 -6.38
C HIS A 129 -8.96 16.33 -5.20
N THR A 130 -9.95 17.19 -5.46
CA THR A 130 -10.57 18.05 -4.44
C THR A 130 -11.28 17.31 -3.31
N TYR A 131 -11.40 15.97 -3.38
CA TYR A 131 -11.93 15.18 -2.28
C TYR A 131 -10.98 15.11 -1.08
N ARG A 132 -9.71 15.50 -1.27
CA ARG A 132 -8.68 15.52 -0.23
C ARG A 132 -7.72 16.71 -0.40
N THR A 133 -7.03 17.06 0.68
CA THR A 133 -6.01 18.10 0.71
C THR A 133 -4.88 17.74 1.65
N ILE A 134 -3.70 18.34 1.43
CA ILE A 134 -2.59 18.36 2.37
C ILE A 134 -2.72 19.67 3.16
N ALA A 135 -3.01 19.58 4.45
CA ALA A 135 -3.16 20.72 5.33
C ALA A 135 -1.90 20.92 6.17
N HIS A 136 -1.42 22.16 6.25
CA HIS A 136 -0.24 22.56 7.00
C HIS A 136 -0.60 23.36 8.26
N THR A 137 -1.85 23.78 8.39
CA THR A 137 -2.36 24.52 9.56
C THR A 137 -3.69 23.95 10.06
N LEU A 138 -4.08 24.33 11.28
CA LEU A 138 -5.40 23.94 11.82
C LEU A 138 -6.53 24.61 11.05
N GLU A 139 -6.34 25.84 10.62
CA GLU A 139 -7.32 26.62 9.88
C GLU A 139 -7.65 25.98 8.55
N GLU A 140 -6.65 25.41 7.84
CA GLU A 140 -6.87 24.65 6.60
C GLU A 140 -7.69 23.38 6.86
N ILE A 141 -7.40 22.66 7.95
CA ILE A 141 -8.17 21.47 8.37
C ILE A 141 -9.63 21.83 8.65
N GLU A 142 -9.84 22.90 9.44
CA GLU A 142 -11.18 23.38 9.80
C GLU A 142 -11.97 23.87 8.59
N SER A 143 -11.32 24.59 7.68
CA SER A 143 -11.92 25.05 6.42
C SER A 143 -12.43 23.87 5.58
N PHE A 144 -11.59 22.83 5.41
CA PHE A 144 -11.99 21.64 4.68
C PHE A 144 -13.12 20.87 5.38
N LEU A 145 -13.06 20.73 6.71
CA LEU A 145 -14.12 20.09 7.51
C LEU A 145 -15.45 20.89 7.43
N HIS A 146 -15.39 22.21 7.47
CA HIS A 146 -16.57 23.05 7.31
C HIS A 146 -17.26 22.82 5.95
N GLN A 147 -16.47 22.70 4.87
CA GLN A 147 -16.98 22.45 3.53
C GLN A 147 -17.60 21.05 3.38
N HIS A 148 -16.98 20.02 3.96
CA HIS A 148 -17.34 18.62 3.71
C HIS A 148 -18.06 17.93 4.86
N ARG A 149 -18.07 18.51 6.06
CA ARG A 149 -18.75 18.08 7.30
C ARG A 149 -18.38 16.68 7.83
N ARG A 150 -17.89 15.76 7.01
CA ARG A 150 -17.44 14.40 7.39
C ARG A 150 -16.10 14.14 6.74
N VAL A 151 -15.04 14.08 7.53
CA VAL A 151 -13.67 13.92 7.04
C VAL A 151 -12.91 12.81 7.76
N ILE A 152 -11.85 12.37 7.14
CA ILE A 152 -10.82 11.50 7.71
C ILE A 152 -9.54 12.31 7.75
N LEU A 153 -8.95 12.43 8.94
CA LEU A 153 -7.62 13.03 9.14
C LEU A 153 -6.60 11.89 9.18
N LYS A 154 -5.53 12.01 8.40
CA LYS A 154 -4.47 11.00 8.36
C LYS A 154 -3.11 11.68 8.58
N ALA A 155 -2.29 11.10 9.46
CA ALA A 155 -0.89 11.51 9.58
C ALA A 155 -0.13 11.11 8.29
N PRO A 156 0.84 11.91 7.81
CA PRO A 156 1.66 11.57 6.65
C PRO A 156 2.31 10.19 6.72
N LEU A 157 2.89 9.86 7.84
CA LEU A 157 3.45 8.54 8.15
C LEU A 157 2.75 7.96 9.38
N SER A 158 2.19 6.77 9.24
CA SER A 158 1.61 6.03 10.37
C SER A 158 1.49 4.56 10.01
N GLY A 159 1.46 3.69 11.02
CA GLY A 159 1.24 2.26 10.84
C GLY A 159 -0.05 1.79 11.51
N SER A 160 -0.67 0.75 10.93
CA SER A 160 -1.78 0.00 11.54
C SER A 160 -2.96 0.85 12.01
N GLY A 161 -3.37 1.84 11.22
CA GLY A 161 -4.54 2.69 11.50
C GLY A 161 -4.40 3.67 12.66
N LYS A 162 -3.29 3.69 13.40
CA LYS A 162 -3.10 4.56 14.58
C LYS A 162 -2.98 6.05 14.23
N GLY A 163 -2.67 6.39 13.00
CA GLY A 163 -2.55 7.75 12.50
C GLY A 163 -3.81 8.26 11.79
N ILE A 164 -4.99 7.72 12.09
CA ILE A 164 -6.24 8.07 11.42
C ILE A 164 -7.26 8.55 12.47
N ARG A 165 -8.01 9.62 12.13
CA ARG A 165 -9.14 10.12 12.90
C ARG A 165 -10.34 10.38 12.01
N PHE A 166 -11.51 10.00 12.50
CA PHE A 166 -12.79 10.26 11.84
C PHE A 166 -13.46 11.43 12.54
N VAL A 167 -13.74 12.49 11.79
CA VAL A 167 -14.34 13.72 12.34
C VAL A 167 -15.63 14.04 11.60
N THR A 168 -16.63 14.50 12.36
CA THR A 168 -17.91 14.92 11.82
C THR A 168 -18.32 16.25 12.47
N GLY A 169 -18.65 17.24 11.64
CA GLY A 169 -19.11 18.56 12.08
C GLY A 169 -17.96 19.49 12.47
N GLU A 170 -17.38 19.31 13.65
CA GLU A 170 -16.33 20.17 14.22
C GLU A 170 -15.21 19.36 14.84
N LEU A 171 -13.99 19.95 14.90
CA LEU A 171 -12.88 19.36 15.63
C LEU A 171 -13.13 19.46 17.14
N MET A 172 -13.09 18.34 17.84
CA MET A 172 -13.02 18.35 19.30
C MET A 172 -11.61 18.73 19.76
N GLU A 173 -11.46 19.12 21.03
CA GLU A 173 -10.12 19.51 21.54
C GLU A 173 -9.08 18.36 21.46
N THR A 174 -9.54 17.13 21.60
CA THR A 174 -8.70 15.94 21.41
C THR A 174 -8.20 15.82 19.96
N ASP A 175 -9.03 16.20 18.98
CA ASP A 175 -8.66 16.18 17.56
C ASP A 175 -7.72 17.34 17.23
N ARG A 176 -7.99 18.54 17.77
CA ARG A 176 -7.09 19.72 17.67
C ARG A 176 -5.70 19.39 18.24
N GLY A 177 -5.66 18.77 19.43
CA GLY A 177 -4.41 18.35 20.07
C GLY A 177 -3.64 17.35 19.23
N TRP A 178 -4.33 16.38 18.61
CA TRP A 178 -3.71 15.42 17.70
C TRP A 178 -3.20 16.10 16.42
N CYS A 179 -3.98 17.00 15.82
CA CYS A 179 -3.57 17.76 14.63
C CYS A 179 -2.31 18.59 14.92
N ARG A 180 -2.30 19.39 16.03
CA ARG A 180 -1.12 20.20 16.41
C ARG A 180 0.13 19.34 16.55
N LYS A 181 0.00 18.19 17.24
CA LYS A 181 1.12 17.25 17.42
C LYS A 181 1.61 16.66 16.08
N THR A 182 0.68 16.33 15.19
CA THR A 182 1.01 15.77 13.87
C THR A 182 1.68 16.82 12.98
N LEU A 183 1.11 18.04 12.92
CA LEU A 183 1.69 19.18 12.20
C LEU A 183 3.11 19.49 12.71
N GLN A 184 3.30 19.53 14.02
CA GLN A 184 4.62 19.78 14.62
C GLN A 184 5.65 18.69 14.29
N LYS A 185 5.24 17.41 14.29
CA LYS A 185 6.16 16.28 14.06
C LYS A 185 6.42 15.96 12.60
N GLN A 186 5.39 16.11 11.77
CA GLN A 186 5.42 15.61 10.39
C GLN A 186 5.14 16.69 9.35
N GLY A 187 4.84 17.93 9.76
CA GLY A 187 4.67 19.09 8.90
C GLY A 187 3.33 19.19 8.19
N ALA A 188 2.51 18.13 8.18
CA ALA A 188 1.25 18.12 7.46
C ALA A 188 0.22 17.15 8.09
N VAL A 189 -1.04 17.32 7.71
CA VAL A 189 -2.13 16.37 7.92
C VAL A 189 -2.85 16.19 6.58
N ILE A 190 -3.07 14.95 6.16
CA ILE A 190 -3.90 14.66 4.99
C ILE A 190 -5.36 14.67 5.46
N VAL A 191 -6.17 15.51 4.83
CA VAL A 191 -7.60 15.63 5.12
C VAL A 191 -8.39 15.12 3.93
N GLU A 192 -9.23 14.11 4.14
CA GLU A 192 -10.01 13.48 3.08
C GLU A 192 -11.51 13.56 3.42
N ARG A 193 -12.35 13.82 2.44
CA ARG A 193 -13.78 13.62 2.58
C ARG A 193 -14.05 12.14 2.86
N ARG A 194 -14.85 11.84 3.89
CA ARG A 194 -15.22 10.47 4.21
C ARG A 194 -16.19 9.92 3.14
N MET A 195 -15.76 8.85 2.48
CA MET A 195 -16.55 8.13 1.48
C MET A 195 -17.05 6.80 2.06
N GLU A 196 -18.15 6.29 1.51
CA GLU A 196 -18.59 4.92 1.78
C GLU A 196 -17.91 4.00 0.77
N ILE A 197 -16.94 3.22 1.25
CA ILE A 197 -16.14 2.35 0.39
C ILE A 197 -16.97 1.11 0.04
N GLY A 198 -17.10 0.82 -1.26
CA GLY A 198 -17.73 -0.39 -1.76
C GLY A 198 -16.72 -1.52 -1.91
N GLN A 199 -15.63 -1.29 -2.66
CA GLN A 199 -14.59 -2.29 -2.87
C GLN A 199 -13.20 -1.68 -2.72
N GLU A 200 -12.35 -2.34 -1.94
CA GLU A 200 -10.92 -2.03 -1.83
C GLU A 200 -10.08 -3.06 -2.60
N PHE A 201 -9.04 -2.60 -3.26
CA PHE A 201 -8.07 -3.42 -3.95
C PHE A 201 -6.74 -2.68 -4.06
N ALA A 202 -5.70 -3.37 -4.51
CA ALA A 202 -4.40 -2.77 -4.78
C ALA A 202 -3.89 -3.18 -6.16
N MET A 203 -3.15 -2.28 -6.79
CA MET A 203 -2.22 -2.60 -7.87
C MET A 203 -0.83 -2.80 -7.27
N LEU A 204 -0.19 -3.90 -7.63
CA LEU A 204 1.13 -4.28 -7.12
C LEU A 204 2.16 -4.05 -8.21
N PHE A 205 3.28 -3.45 -7.84
CA PHE A 205 4.39 -3.17 -8.74
C PHE A 205 5.70 -3.66 -8.14
N GLU A 206 6.67 -3.90 -9.02
CA GLU A 206 8.05 -4.19 -8.65
C GLU A 206 8.97 -3.19 -9.31
N CYS A 207 9.81 -2.58 -8.50
CA CYS A 207 10.84 -1.66 -8.95
C CYS A 207 12.18 -2.38 -8.96
N THR A 208 12.78 -2.52 -10.13
CA THR A 208 14.08 -3.15 -10.32
C THR A 208 15.08 -2.15 -10.89
N PRO A 209 16.36 -2.17 -10.43
CA PRO A 209 17.40 -1.39 -11.05
C PRO A 209 17.60 -1.97 -12.47
N ALA A 210 17.58 -1.13 -13.49
CA ALA A 210 17.94 -1.54 -14.83
C ALA A 210 19.31 -0.95 -15.17
N ALA A 211 20.31 -1.79 -15.38
CA ALA A 211 21.67 -1.38 -15.71
C ALA A 211 21.75 -0.45 -16.96
N GLU A 212 20.75 -0.53 -17.83
CA GLU A 212 20.69 0.22 -19.08
C GLU A 212 19.64 1.34 -19.13
N ARG A 213 18.90 1.57 -18.05
CA ARG A 213 17.84 2.60 -18.00
C ARG A 213 18.10 3.61 -16.87
N PRO A 214 18.17 4.92 -17.15
CA PRO A 214 18.55 5.91 -16.16
C PRO A 214 17.60 6.02 -14.96
N TYR A 215 16.37 5.44 -15.05
CA TYR A 215 15.34 5.56 -14.00
C TYR A 215 14.85 4.21 -13.47
N GLY A 216 15.59 3.10 -13.71
CA GLY A 216 15.12 1.78 -13.33
C GLY A 216 13.90 1.32 -14.15
N ASN A 217 13.20 0.30 -13.65
CA ASN A 217 11.96 -0.19 -14.25
C ASN A 217 10.91 -0.45 -13.17
N VAL A 218 9.71 0.08 -13.37
CA VAL A 218 8.53 -0.21 -12.54
C VAL A 218 7.57 -1.08 -13.34
N ALA A 219 7.49 -2.34 -12.97
CA ALA A 219 6.68 -3.34 -13.66
C ALA A 219 5.44 -3.71 -12.82
N PHE A 220 4.30 -3.83 -13.46
CA PHE A 220 3.09 -4.34 -12.83
C PHE A 220 3.23 -5.83 -12.50
N ARG A 221 2.85 -6.23 -11.27
CA ARG A 221 2.94 -7.59 -10.76
C ARG A 221 1.58 -8.25 -10.54
N GLY A 222 0.52 -7.47 -10.54
CA GLY A 222 -0.83 -7.98 -10.41
C GLY A 222 -1.75 -7.13 -9.54
N TYR A 223 -2.97 -7.61 -9.45
CA TYR A 223 -3.99 -7.07 -8.55
C TYR A 223 -4.04 -7.86 -7.25
N SER A 224 -4.51 -7.20 -6.20
CA SER A 224 -4.92 -7.86 -4.97
C SER A 224 -6.22 -7.24 -4.46
N MET A 225 -7.24 -8.05 -4.27
CA MET A 225 -8.49 -7.64 -3.62
C MET A 225 -8.41 -7.97 -2.13
N PHE A 226 -8.77 -7.02 -1.29
CA PHE A 226 -8.80 -7.21 0.16
C PHE A 226 -10.13 -6.78 0.74
N TYR A 227 -10.38 -7.21 1.97
CA TYR A 227 -11.57 -6.87 2.70
C TYR A 227 -11.24 -6.41 4.11
N ALA A 228 -12.08 -5.54 4.61
CA ALA A 228 -11.99 -4.98 5.93
C ALA A 228 -13.27 -5.30 6.74
N SER A 229 -13.14 -5.31 8.05
CA SER A 229 -14.29 -5.38 8.96
C SER A 229 -14.14 -4.28 9.98
N ASN A 230 -15.19 -3.47 10.14
CA ASN A 230 -15.16 -2.29 11.02
C ASN A 230 -13.99 -1.32 10.71
N GLY A 231 -13.62 -1.17 9.43
CA GLY A 231 -12.51 -0.33 8.99
C GLY A 231 -11.11 -0.88 9.26
N ALA A 232 -10.99 -2.13 9.75
CA ALA A 232 -9.72 -2.80 9.93
C ALA A 232 -9.52 -3.87 8.86
N TYR A 233 -8.35 -3.86 8.23
CA TYR A 233 -7.93 -4.90 7.28
C TYR A 233 -8.08 -6.29 7.93
N LYS A 234 -8.61 -7.24 7.16
CA LYS A 234 -8.81 -8.64 7.58
C LYS A 234 -8.01 -9.61 6.73
N GLY A 235 -8.05 -9.47 5.42
CA GLY A 235 -7.38 -10.40 4.53
C GLY A 235 -7.52 -10.07 3.06
N ASN A 236 -6.88 -10.90 2.23
CA ASN A 236 -6.89 -10.80 0.78
C ASN A 236 -7.55 -12.03 0.15
N ILE A 237 -8.29 -11.81 -0.91
CA ILE A 237 -8.86 -12.88 -1.73
C ILE A 237 -7.74 -13.55 -2.52
N LEU A 238 -7.73 -14.88 -2.55
CA LEU A 238 -6.81 -15.69 -3.33
C LEU A 238 -7.47 -16.02 -4.67
N ALA A 239 -6.99 -15.38 -5.73
CA ALA A 239 -7.52 -15.55 -7.08
C ALA A 239 -6.51 -15.11 -8.15
N SER A 240 -6.72 -15.48 -9.41
CA SER A 240 -5.90 -15.01 -10.54
C SER A 240 -6.07 -13.51 -10.79
N ASN A 241 -5.13 -12.91 -11.51
CA ASN A 241 -5.28 -11.54 -11.98
C ASN A 241 -6.51 -11.38 -12.85
N GLU A 242 -6.78 -12.36 -13.71
CA GLU A 242 -7.95 -12.36 -14.60
C GLU A 242 -9.26 -12.35 -13.80
N TYR A 243 -9.38 -13.19 -12.78
CA TYR A 243 -10.55 -13.22 -11.90
C TYR A 243 -10.78 -11.88 -11.21
N ILE A 244 -9.73 -11.30 -10.63
CA ILE A 244 -9.82 -10.01 -9.92
C ILE A 244 -10.20 -8.90 -10.90
N GLU A 245 -9.56 -8.83 -12.07
CA GLU A 245 -9.86 -7.85 -13.10
C GLU A 245 -11.30 -7.98 -13.63
N ASN A 246 -11.78 -9.20 -13.87
CA ASN A 246 -13.17 -9.45 -14.25
C ASN A 246 -14.14 -8.98 -13.17
N THR A 247 -13.83 -9.22 -11.90
CA THR A 247 -14.64 -8.75 -10.78
C THR A 247 -14.67 -7.22 -10.72
N LEU A 248 -13.52 -6.55 -10.82
CA LEU A 248 -13.43 -5.09 -10.82
C LEU A 248 -14.11 -4.45 -12.05
N SER A 249 -14.13 -5.17 -13.18
CA SER A 249 -14.70 -4.67 -14.44
C SER A 249 -16.22 -4.46 -14.39
N GLN A 250 -16.89 -4.95 -13.35
CA GLN A 250 -18.30 -4.65 -13.07
C GLN A 250 -18.53 -3.15 -12.78
N TRP A 251 -17.51 -2.44 -12.30
CA TRP A 251 -17.57 -1.02 -11.95
C TRP A 251 -16.59 -0.16 -12.75
N VAL A 252 -15.37 -0.65 -12.97
CA VAL A 252 -14.29 0.07 -13.66
C VAL A 252 -13.94 -0.68 -14.94
N PRO A 253 -14.18 -0.11 -16.14
CA PRO A 253 -13.86 -0.78 -17.41
C PRO A 253 -12.39 -1.23 -17.44
N LYS A 254 -12.12 -2.44 -17.97
CA LYS A 254 -10.76 -3.00 -18.08
C LYS A 254 -9.78 -2.04 -18.77
N GLY A 255 -10.21 -1.38 -19.84
CA GLY A 255 -9.38 -0.41 -20.54
C GLY A 255 -8.99 0.80 -19.66
N MET A 256 -9.84 1.17 -18.68
CA MET A 256 -9.51 2.19 -17.69
C MET A 256 -8.52 1.66 -16.65
N LEU A 257 -8.73 0.43 -16.16
CA LEU A 257 -7.78 -0.22 -15.24
C LEU A 257 -6.38 -0.29 -15.85
N HIS A 258 -6.25 -0.72 -17.11
CA HIS A 258 -4.98 -0.80 -17.83
C HIS A 258 -4.32 0.58 -18.02
N LYS A 259 -5.09 1.59 -18.46
CA LYS A 259 -4.57 2.97 -18.59
C LYS A 259 -4.06 3.52 -17.26
N VAL A 260 -4.81 3.30 -16.19
CA VAL A 260 -4.40 3.71 -14.83
C VAL A 260 -3.13 2.98 -14.41
N GLN A 261 -3.06 1.66 -14.62
CA GLN A 261 -1.89 0.84 -14.33
C GLN A 261 -0.62 1.35 -15.03
N GLU A 262 -0.69 1.55 -16.35
CA GLU A 262 0.43 2.04 -17.15
C GLU A 262 0.89 3.42 -16.69
N LYS A 263 -0.08 4.28 -16.36
CA LYS A 263 0.23 5.63 -15.92
C LYS A 263 0.82 5.66 -14.53
N ILE A 264 0.30 4.87 -13.58
CA ILE A 264 0.90 4.71 -12.24
C ILE A 264 2.34 4.22 -12.37
N ALA A 265 2.59 3.18 -13.17
CA ALA A 265 3.94 2.65 -13.39
C ALA A 265 4.91 3.75 -13.88
N ARG A 266 4.48 4.55 -14.88
CA ARG A 266 5.28 5.67 -15.41
C ARG A 266 5.54 6.74 -14.35
N LEU A 267 4.50 7.18 -13.64
CA LEU A 267 4.62 8.22 -12.62
C LEU A 267 5.51 7.78 -11.45
N LEU A 268 5.39 6.52 -11.01
CA LEU A 268 6.29 5.96 -10.01
C LEU A 268 7.72 5.85 -10.51
N GLN A 269 7.94 5.45 -11.76
CA GLN A 269 9.28 5.41 -12.37
C GLN A 269 9.93 6.80 -12.39
N GLU A 270 9.19 7.83 -12.81
CA GLU A 270 9.66 9.22 -12.81
C GLU A 270 9.95 9.71 -11.38
N LYS A 271 9.11 9.38 -10.40
CA LYS A 271 9.27 9.83 -9.00
C LYS A 271 10.44 9.14 -8.31
N LEU A 272 10.56 7.85 -8.49
CA LEU A 272 11.56 7.05 -7.78
C LEU A 272 12.96 7.09 -8.43
N GLN A 273 13.05 7.43 -9.70
CA GLN A 273 14.31 7.69 -10.42
C GLN A 273 15.40 6.64 -10.22
N GLY A 274 15.02 5.35 -10.08
CA GLY A 274 15.96 4.27 -9.82
C GLY A 274 16.58 4.22 -8.41
N LYS A 275 16.20 5.14 -7.52
CA LYS A 275 16.68 5.20 -6.13
C LYS A 275 15.97 4.22 -5.18
N TYR A 276 14.93 3.56 -5.63
CA TYR A 276 14.21 2.54 -4.88
C TYR A 276 14.23 1.22 -5.64
N THR A 277 14.49 0.15 -4.92
CA THR A 277 14.41 -1.23 -5.40
C THR A 277 13.54 -2.02 -4.44
N GLY A 278 12.53 -2.71 -4.96
CA GLY A 278 11.60 -3.51 -4.16
C GLY A 278 10.18 -3.46 -4.67
N PHE A 279 9.26 -3.87 -3.83
CA PHE A 279 7.84 -3.92 -4.17
C PHE A 279 7.12 -2.64 -3.75
N ILE A 280 6.05 -2.32 -4.49
CA ILE A 280 5.20 -1.18 -4.23
C ILE A 280 3.75 -1.66 -4.30
N GLY A 281 2.97 -1.33 -3.28
CA GLY A 281 1.51 -1.48 -3.30
C GLY A 281 0.85 -0.11 -3.47
N VAL A 282 -0.06 0.01 -4.41
CA VAL A 282 -0.90 1.20 -4.59
C VAL A 282 -2.32 0.82 -4.25
N ASP A 283 -2.76 1.20 -3.05
CA ASP A 283 -4.09 0.90 -2.57
C ASP A 283 -5.12 1.80 -3.26
N GLN A 284 -6.25 1.23 -3.61
CA GLN A 284 -7.30 1.84 -4.42
C GLN A 284 -8.67 1.47 -3.86
N PHE A 285 -9.69 2.24 -4.19
CA PHE A 285 -11.05 1.87 -3.86
C PHE A 285 -12.07 2.35 -4.90
N ILE A 286 -13.21 1.67 -4.90
CA ILE A 286 -14.40 2.04 -5.64
C ILE A 286 -15.50 2.33 -4.63
N CYS A 287 -16.24 3.40 -4.82
CA CYS A 287 -17.31 3.78 -3.91
C CYS A 287 -18.56 4.25 -4.67
N PRO A 288 -19.79 3.91 -4.18
CA PRO A 288 -21.02 4.46 -4.71
C PRO A 288 -21.15 5.94 -4.30
N HIS A 289 -21.61 6.78 -5.23
CA HIS A 289 -21.87 8.19 -4.96
C HIS A 289 -22.97 8.74 -5.89
N ASN A 290 -24.11 9.16 -5.32
CA ASN A 290 -25.22 9.76 -6.05
C ASN A 290 -25.69 8.94 -7.28
N GLY A 291 -25.81 7.63 -7.14
CA GLY A 291 -26.23 6.74 -8.22
C GLY A 291 -25.16 6.42 -9.27
N ALA A 292 -23.95 6.95 -9.12
CA ALA A 292 -22.78 6.63 -9.94
C ALA A 292 -21.72 5.93 -9.09
N MET A 293 -20.70 5.36 -9.74
CA MET A 293 -19.52 4.83 -9.07
C MET A 293 -18.36 5.80 -9.21
N LEU A 294 -17.62 6.01 -8.11
CA LEU A 294 -16.36 6.76 -8.12
C LEU A 294 -15.20 5.80 -7.89
N TYR A 295 -14.11 6.03 -8.57
CA TYR A 295 -12.88 5.26 -8.48
C TYR A 295 -11.72 6.12 -8.00
N ASN A 296 -11.12 5.74 -6.88
CA ASN A 296 -9.87 6.32 -6.40
C ASN A 296 -8.69 5.42 -6.77
N PRO A 297 -7.88 5.77 -7.76
CA PRO A 297 -6.75 4.98 -8.21
C PRO A 297 -5.48 5.14 -7.36
N ALA A 298 -5.49 5.97 -6.31
CA ALA A 298 -4.34 6.22 -5.46
C ALA A 298 -4.77 6.65 -4.05
N MET A 299 -5.25 5.71 -3.24
CA MET A 299 -5.61 5.97 -1.85
C MET A 299 -4.37 6.08 -0.96
N GLU A 300 -3.47 5.11 -1.07
CA GLU A 300 -2.22 5.02 -0.33
C GLU A 300 -1.15 4.33 -1.17
N ILE A 301 0.12 4.72 -1.00
CA ILE A 301 1.27 4.10 -1.68
C ILE A 301 2.20 3.53 -0.62
N ASN A 302 2.50 2.24 -0.76
CA ASN A 302 3.30 1.47 0.18
C ASN A 302 4.62 1.06 -0.50
N LEU A 303 5.75 1.74 -0.18
CA LEU A 303 7.08 1.40 -0.68
C LEU A 303 7.68 0.25 0.14
N ARG A 304 7.04 -0.89 0.11
CA ARG A 304 7.39 -2.13 0.82
C ARG A 304 6.59 -3.30 0.27
N MET A 305 6.89 -4.50 0.76
CA MET A 305 5.96 -5.61 0.60
C MET A 305 4.61 -5.33 1.28
N THR A 306 3.56 -5.92 0.74
CA THR A 306 2.19 -5.81 1.28
C THR A 306 1.57 -7.19 1.44
N MET A 307 0.55 -7.31 2.28
CA MET A 307 -0.22 -8.55 2.40
C MET A 307 -0.86 -8.95 1.07
N GLY A 308 -1.16 -7.96 0.22
CA GLY A 308 -1.63 -8.20 -1.14
C GLY A 308 -0.60 -8.92 -2.01
N LEU A 309 0.70 -8.57 -1.89
CA LEU A 309 1.77 -9.27 -2.60
C LEU A 309 1.92 -10.72 -2.07
N ILE A 310 1.82 -10.91 -0.75
CA ILE A 310 1.86 -12.25 -0.17
C ILE A 310 0.70 -13.10 -0.71
N ALA A 311 -0.53 -12.57 -0.72
CA ALA A 311 -1.68 -13.26 -1.28
C ALA A 311 -1.47 -13.59 -2.77
N ARG A 312 -0.90 -12.66 -3.56
CA ARG A 312 -0.55 -12.90 -4.96
C ARG A 312 0.45 -14.03 -5.11
N ASN A 313 1.52 -14.03 -4.31
CA ASN A 313 2.53 -15.09 -4.34
C ASN A 313 1.95 -16.45 -3.91
N ILE A 314 1.08 -16.48 -2.89
CA ILE A 314 0.38 -17.71 -2.48
C ILE A 314 -0.41 -18.26 -3.67
N TYR A 315 -1.23 -17.44 -4.32
CA TYR A 315 -2.05 -17.92 -5.43
C TYR A 315 -1.19 -18.34 -6.63
N ASP A 316 -0.23 -17.52 -7.04
CA ASP A 316 0.57 -17.77 -8.26
C ASP A 316 1.49 -18.99 -8.12
N TYR A 317 2.03 -19.23 -6.92
CA TYR A 317 3.11 -20.21 -6.74
C TYR A 317 2.77 -21.38 -5.83
N HIS A 318 1.69 -21.30 -5.06
CA HIS A 318 1.31 -22.32 -4.09
C HIS A 318 -0.13 -22.81 -4.25
N LYS A 319 -0.85 -22.39 -5.31
CA LYS A 319 -2.26 -22.76 -5.51
C LYS A 319 -2.48 -24.27 -5.55
N GLU A 320 -1.57 -25.04 -6.12
CA GLU A 320 -1.69 -26.49 -6.19
C GLU A 320 -1.45 -27.16 -4.83
N GLU A 321 -0.46 -26.64 -4.06
CA GLU A 321 -0.17 -27.11 -2.71
C GLU A 321 -1.38 -26.98 -1.76
N TYR A 322 -2.11 -25.87 -1.89
CA TYR A 322 -3.28 -25.58 -1.06
C TYR A 322 -4.63 -25.87 -1.74
N THR A 323 -4.61 -26.42 -2.95
CA THR A 323 -5.83 -26.72 -3.73
C THR A 323 -6.76 -25.49 -3.87
N LEU A 324 -6.17 -24.33 -4.23
CA LEU A 324 -6.89 -23.06 -4.28
C LEU A 324 -7.73 -22.94 -5.56
N GLY A 325 -9.04 -22.77 -5.41
CA GLY A 325 -9.94 -22.36 -6.48
C GLY A 325 -10.04 -20.85 -6.60
N GLU A 326 -10.51 -20.35 -7.76
CA GLU A 326 -10.70 -18.93 -8.03
C GLU A 326 -11.67 -18.28 -7.02
N GLY A 327 -11.15 -17.36 -6.20
CA GLY A 327 -11.95 -16.62 -5.24
C GLY A 327 -12.62 -17.46 -4.15
N THR A 328 -12.21 -18.72 -3.96
CA THR A 328 -12.79 -19.61 -2.95
C THR A 328 -12.07 -19.57 -1.61
N HIS A 329 -10.87 -19.01 -1.58
CA HIS A 329 -10.04 -18.90 -0.38
C HIS A 329 -9.59 -17.45 -0.17
N CYS A 330 -9.25 -17.14 1.07
CA CYS A 330 -8.58 -15.90 1.41
C CYS A 330 -7.36 -16.17 2.29
N PHE A 331 -6.47 -15.19 2.31
CA PHE A 331 -5.32 -15.14 3.18
C PHE A 331 -5.56 -14.10 4.28
N GLU A 332 -5.59 -14.55 5.52
CA GLU A 332 -5.63 -13.69 6.72
C GLU A 332 -4.31 -13.84 7.48
N PRO A 333 -3.59 -12.75 7.79
CA PRO A 333 -2.26 -12.85 8.44
C PRO A 333 -2.26 -13.58 9.78
N GLU A 334 -3.37 -13.52 10.54
CA GLU A 334 -3.51 -14.16 11.84
C GLU A 334 -3.98 -15.61 11.75
N ARG A 335 -4.62 -16.01 10.64
CA ARG A 335 -5.30 -17.32 10.48
C ARG A 335 -4.74 -18.16 9.34
N GLY A 336 -3.93 -17.57 8.47
CA GLY A 336 -3.39 -18.24 7.29
C GLY A 336 -4.35 -18.27 6.11
N ILE A 337 -4.29 -19.37 5.37
CA ILE A 337 -5.17 -19.62 4.21
C ILE A 337 -6.45 -20.28 4.72
N ILE A 338 -7.57 -19.64 4.48
CA ILE A 338 -8.88 -20.11 4.91
C ILE A 338 -9.87 -20.17 3.76
N LEU A 339 -10.79 -21.14 3.81
CA LEU A 339 -11.90 -21.26 2.87
C LEU A 339 -12.91 -20.14 3.14
N LEU A 340 -13.30 -19.43 2.08
CA LEU A 340 -14.41 -18.47 2.17
C LEU A 340 -15.74 -19.21 2.32
N PRO A 341 -16.68 -18.66 3.10
CA PRO A 341 -18.04 -19.24 3.19
C PRO A 341 -18.69 -19.26 1.80
N CYS A 342 -19.52 -20.28 1.55
CA CYS A 342 -20.23 -20.47 0.27
C CYS A 342 -21.17 -19.31 -0.13
N SER A 343 -21.41 -18.34 0.76
CA SER A 343 -22.18 -17.13 0.51
C SER A 343 -21.44 -16.05 -0.28
N GLY A 344 -20.21 -16.35 -0.77
CA GLY A 344 -19.38 -15.38 -1.51
C GLY A 344 -18.66 -14.38 -0.60
N LEU A 345 -18.06 -13.38 -1.23
CA LEU A 345 -17.41 -12.23 -0.57
C LEU A 345 -18.35 -11.60 0.46
N PRO A 346 -17.84 -11.13 1.61
CA PRO A 346 -18.65 -10.41 2.58
C PRO A 346 -19.49 -9.34 1.89
N GLN A 347 -20.77 -9.22 2.27
CA GLN A 347 -21.78 -8.33 1.64
C GLN A 347 -21.44 -6.81 1.64
N THR A 348 -20.23 -6.43 1.91
CA THR A 348 -19.71 -5.07 1.67
C THR A 348 -19.52 -4.74 0.19
N LEU A 349 -19.85 -5.67 -0.71
CA LEU A 349 -19.69 -5.56 -2.16
C LEU A 349 -21.00 -5.29 -2.92
N LEU A 350 -22.07 -4.88 -2.23
CA LEU A 350 -23.34 -4.49 -2.89
C LEU A 350 -23.71 -3.06 -2.52
#